data_f514477bd1d6d01f8b88b52158bb36e5
#
_entry.id   f514477bd1d6d01f8b88b52158bb36e5
#
_cell.length_a   1.000
_cell.length_b   1.000
_cell.length_c   1.000
_cell.angle_alpha   90.00
_cell.angle_beta   90.00
_cell.angle_gamma   90.00
#
_symmetry.space_group_name_H-M   'P 1'
#
loop_
_entity.id
_entity.type
_entity.pdbx_description
1 polymer ?
#
loop_
_entity_poly.entity_id
_entity_poly.type
_entity_poly.pdbx_seq_one_letter_code
_entity_poly.pdbx_strand_id
1 'polypeptide(L)'
;LVMDGIFNGVGSVLSFLPLIVTLFFFLSLLEDSGYMARVAFVMDKLLRKIGLSGRSIVPMLVGFGCTVPGVMASRTLPSARDRKMTILLTPFMSCSAKLPIYAFFTAAFFPKHGALVMIALYFGGILIGILMALFMRGTLFQGEAVPFVMELPNYRMPGAKNVGHLLWDKAKDFLQRAFTVIFMATLVIWFLQTFDLHLN
;
A
#
# COMPACT_ATOMS: atom_id res chain seq x y z
N LEU A 1 -24.09 6.24 -22.21
CA LEU A 1 -23.86 5.12 -21.27
C LEU A 1 -22.42 4.59 -21.34
N VAL A 2 -21.95 4.06 -22.49
CA VAL A 2 -20.56 3.55 -22.63
C VAL A 2 -19.53 4.68 -22.50
N MET A 3 -19.78 5.80 -23.18
CA MET A 3 -18.94 7.00 -23.09
C MET A 3 -18.86 7.54 -21.67
N ASP A 4 -19.99 7.61 -20.95
CA ASP A 4 -20.03 8.10 -19.57
C ASP A 4 -19.25 7.19 -18.61
N GLY A 5 -19.34 5.85 -18.78
CA GLY A 5 -18.57 4.91 -17.99
C GLY A 5 -17.05 5.03 -18.22
N ILE A 6 -16.62 5.19 -19.50
CA ILE A 6 -15.21 5.36 -19.83
C ILE A 6 -14.70 6.71 -19.34
N PHE A 7 -15.44 7.81 -19.54
CA PHE A 7 -15.03 9.15 -19.07
C PHE A 7 -14.97 9.23 -17.55
N ASN A 8 -15.93 8.65 -16.83
CA ASN A 8 -15.90 8.61 -15.36
C ASN A 8 -14.76 7.74 -14.84
N GLY A 9 -14.49 6.60 -15.45
CA GLY A 9 -13.37 5.73 -15.07
C GLY A 9 -12.01 6.41 -15.29
N VAL A 10 -11.79 6.99 -16.47
CA VAL A 10 -10.55 7.73 -16.79
C VAL A 10 -10.44 8.99 -15.90
N GLY A 11 -11.54 9.72 -15.69
CA GLY A 11 -11.57 10.89 -14.82
C GLY A 11 -11.20 10.57 -13.38
N SER A 12 -11.70 9.46 -12.82
CA SER A 12 -11.30 8.97 -11.51
C SER A 12 -9.79 8.70 -11.41
N VAL A 13 -9.22 8.00 -12.40
CA VAL A 13 -7.77 7.70 -12.40
C VAL A 13 -6.95 9.00 -12.47
N LEU A 14 -7.36 9.95 -13.31
CA LEU A 14 -6.69 11.24 -13.45
C LEU A 14 -6.79 12.10 -12.19
N SER A 15 -7.91 12.03 -11.45
CA SER A 15 -8.07 12.74 -10.18
C SER A 15 -7.12 12.23 -9.09
N PHE A 16 -6.80 10.94 -9.08
CA PHE A 16 -5.86 10.36 -8.13
C PHE A 16 -4.39 10.55 -8.52
N LEU A 17 -4.11 10.87 -9.78
CA LEU A 17 -2.75 11.00 -10.30
C LEU A 17 -1.88 12.00 -9.52
N PRO A 18 -2.34 13.24 -9.23
CA PRO A 18 -1.54 14.21 -8.50
C PRO A 18 -1.15 13.72 -7.09
N LEU A 19 -2.10 13.07 -6.41
CA LEU A 19 -1.86 12.51 -5.08
C LEU A 19 -0.77 11.42 -5.11
N ILE A 20 -0.85 10.56 -6.11
CA ILE A 20 0.09 9.44 -6.29
C ILE A 20 1.48 9.95 -6.66
N VAL A 21 1.58 10.92 -7.57
CA VAL A 21 2.84 11.54 -7.97
C VAL A 21 3.51 12.23 -6.78
N THR A 22 2.73 12.96 -5.98
CA THR A 22 3.23 13.61 -4.75
C THR A 22 3.74 12.58 -3.74
N LEU A 23 3.00 11.49 -3.53
CA LEU A 23 3.39 10.40 -2.64
C LEU A 23 4.70 9.75 -3.12
N PHE A 24 4.82 9.42 -4.39
CA PHE A 24 6.03 8.84 -4.95
C PHE A 24 7.22 9.81 -4.90
N PHE A 25 6.98 11.10 -5.05
CA PHE A 25 8.02 12.11 -4.91
C PHE A 25 8.65 12.09 -3.51
N PHE A 26 7.83 12.15 -2.47
CA PHE A 26 8.33 12.07 -1.09
C PHE A 26 8.98 10.74 -0.77
N LEU A 27 8.41 9.63 -1.24
CA LEU A 27 9.00 8.30 -1.03
C LEU A 27 10.36 8.18 -1.72
N SER A 28 10.49 8.65 -2.95
CA SER A 28 11.77 8.64 -3.67
C SER A 28 12.83 9.48 -2.97
N LEU A 29 12.43 10.60 -2.40
CA LEU A 29 13.32 11.49 -1.64
C LEU A 29 13.80 10.82 -0.34
N LEU A 30 12.92 10.12 0.37
CA LEU A 30 13.26 9.37 1.58
C LEU A 30 14.12 8.11 1.27
N GLU A 31 13.87 7.47 0.13
CA GLU A 31 14.62 6.29 -0.34
C GLU A 31 16.05 6.69 -0.73
N ASP A 32 16.22 7.74 -1.53
CA ASP A 32 17.51 8.20 -2.04
C ASP A 32 18.39 8.84 -0.93
N SER A 33 17.76 9.46 0.10
CA SER A 33 18.47 10.02 1.25
C SER A 33 19.09 8.96 2.18
N GLY A 34 18.72 7.69 2.05
CA GLY A 34 19.15 6.60 2.94
C GLY A 34 18.39 6.56 4.29
N TYR A 35 17.36 7.39 4.46
CA TYR A 35 16.56 7.43 5.69
C TYR A 35 15.82 6.12 5.93
N MET A 36 15.29 5.49 4.88
CA MET A 36 14.54 4.23 4.95
C MET A 36 15.36 3.07 5.52
N ALA A 37 16.66 3.02 5.21
CA ALA A 37 17.57 1.99 5.75
C ALA A 37 17.72 2.10 7.28
N ARG A 38 17.74 3.31 7.80
CA ARG A 38 17.85 3.57 9.25
C ARG A 38 16.56 3.25 9.99
N VAL A 39 15.42 3.62 9.42
CA VAL A 39 14.12 3.22 9.95
C VAL A 39 14.02 1.70 10.00
N ALA A 40 14.44 1.00 8.95
CA ALA A 40 14.47 -0.46 8.91
C ALA A 40 15.34 -1.05 10.02
N PHE A 41 16.51 -0.46 10.28
CA PHE A 41 17.41 -0.90 11.34
C PHE A 41 16.80 -0.72 12.75
N VAL A 42 16.23 0.44 13.03
CA VAL A 42 15.59 0.72 14.33
C VAL A 42 14.39 -0.20 14.57
N MET A 43 13.60 -0.43 13.52
CA MET A 43 12.39 -1.24 13.61
C MET A 43 12.65 -2.76 13.56
N ASP A 44 13.86 -3.20 13.25
CA ASP A 44 14.20 -4.63 13.15
C ASP A 44 13.91 -5.38 14.45
N LYS A 45 14.28 -4.79 15.59
CA LYS A 45 14.01 -5.41 16.92
C LYS A 45 12.52 -5.62 17.19
N LEU A 46 11.68 -4.69 16.74
CA LEU A 46 10.22 -4.78 16.94
C LEU A 46 9.60 -5.79 15.96
N LEU A 47 9.99 -5.73 14.68
CA LEU A 47 9.45 -6.58 13.63
C LEU A 47 9.83 -8.06 13.82
N ARG A 48 10.99 -8.34 14.35
CA ARG A 48 11.40 -9.72 14.70
C ARG A 48 10.46 -10.37 15.74
N LYS A 49 9.88 -9.59 16.63
CA LYS A 49 8.90 -10.10 17.60
C LYS A 49 7.64 -10.66 16.92
N ILE A 50 7.25 -10.08 15.80
CA ILE A 50 6.11 -10.53 14.98
C ILE A 50 6.52 -11.46 13.84
N GLY A 51 7.81 -11.81 13.75
CA GLY A 51 8.33 -12.78 12.78
C GLY A 51 8.74 -12.21 11.43
N LEU A 52 8.91 -10.89 11.32
CA LEU A 52 9.35 -10.19 10.11
C LEU A 52 10.77 -9.65 10.25
N SER A 53 11.49 -9.50 9.14
CA SER A 53 12.76 -8.79 9.11
C SER A 53 12.55 -7.27 9.11
N GLY A 54 13.55 -6.52 9.60
CA GLY A 54 13.49 -5.05 9.64
C GLY A 54 13.25 -4.40 8.28
N ARG A 55 13.69 -5.03 7.19
CA ARG A 55 13.44 -4.55 5.82
C ARG A 55 11.96 -4.53 5.45
N SER A 56 11.14 -5.35 6.09
CA SER A 56 9.69 -5.40 5.83
C SER A 56 8.96 -4.12 6.23
N ILE A 57 9.58 -3.27 7.08
CA ILE A 57 8.99 -1.99 7.45
C ILE A 57 8.83 -1.05 6.27
N VAL A 58 9.76 -1.09 5.31
CA VAL A 58 9.73 -0.18 4.14
C VAL A 58 8.47 -0.40 3.29
N PRO A 59 8.17 -1.61 2.81
CA PRO A 59 6.90 -1.88 2.13
C PRO A 59 5.67 -1.58 2.98
N MET A 60 5.73 -1.81 4.28
CA MET A 60 4.61 -1.53 5.18
C MET A 60 4.37 -0.04 5.35
N LEU A 61 5.41 0.78 5.53
CA LEU A 61 5.29 2.24 5.57
C LEU A 61 4.74 2.81 4.26
N VAL A 62 5.23 2.31 3.13
CA VAL A 62 4.66 2.67 1.81
C VAL A 62 3.19 2.28 1.73
N GLY A 63 2.82 1.14 2.33
CA GLY A 63 1.44 0.64 2.40
C GLY A 63 0.47 1.56 3.13
N PHE A 64 0.91 2.33 4.12
CA PHE A 64 0.08 3.38 4.75
C PHE A 64 -0.27 4.51 3.78
N GLY A 65 0.62 4.84 2.86
CA GLY A 65 0.31 5.78 1.79
C GLY A 65 -0.57 5.16 0.71
N CYS A 66 -0.13 4.04 0.15
CA CYS A 66 -0.84 3.28 -0.87
C CYS A 66 -0.44 1.80 -0.85
N THR A 67 -1.42 0.91 -0.77
CA THR A 67 -1.21 -0.54 -0.70
C THR A 67 -0.50 -1.09 -1.94
N VAL A 68 -0.81 -0.59 -3.14
CA VAL A 68 -0.25 -1.10 -4.40
C VAL A 68 1.27 -0.94 -4.47
N PRO A 69 1.85 0.28 -4.32
CA PRO A 69 3.29 0.43 -4.28
C PRO A 69 3.93 -0.25 -3.06
N GLY A 70 3.22 -0.36 -1.92
CA GLY A 70 3.68 -1.15 -0.78
C GLY A 70 3.91 -2.61 -1.12
N VAL A 71 2.96 -3.25 -1.78
CA VAL A 71 3.09 -4.63 -2.27
C VAL A 71 4.21 -4.73 -3.33
N MET A 72 4.32 -3.76 -4.23
CA MET A 72 5.40 -3.74 -5.22
C MET A 72 6.78 -3.60 -4.58
N ALA A 73 6.92 -2.77 -3.56
CA ALA A 73 8.16 -2.60 -2.81
C ALA A 73 8.60 -3.88 -2.07
N SER A 74 7.66 -4.77 -1.74
CA SER A 74 7.99 -6.05 -1.11
C SER A 74 8.90 -6.97 -1.97
N ARG A 75 8.99 -6.70 -3.28
CA ARG A 75 9.90 -7.44 -4.19
C ARG A 75 11.37 -7.25 -3.85
N THR A 76 11.73 -6.18 -3.17
CA THR A 76 13.11 -5.91 -2.73
C THR A 76 13.53 -6.76 -1.53
N LEU A 77 12.59 -7.49 -0.91
CA LEU A 77 12.88 -8.37 0.22
C LEU A 77 13.59 -9.65 -0.25
N PRO A 78 14.74 -9.99 0.35
CA PRO A 78 15.55 -11.14 -0.05
C PRO A 78 14.88 -12.48 0.30
N SER A 79 14.12 -12.52 1.40
CA SER A 79 13.42 -13.72 1.86
C SER A 79 12.06 -13.86 1.19
N ALA A 80 11.81 -15.00 0.53
CA ALA A 80 10.51 -15.34 -0.04
C ALA A 80 9.43 -15.45 1.04
N ARG A 81 9.79 -15.89 2.26
CA ARG A 81 8.92 -15.96 3.43
C ARG A 81 8.49 -14.57 3.87
N ASP A 82 9.45 -13.68 4.13
CA ASP A 82 9.17 -12.31 4.58
C ASP A 82 8.39 -11.53 3.53
N ARG A 83 8.70 -11.74 2.25
CA ARG A 83 7.97 -11.14 1.14
C ARG A 83 6.50 -11.56 1.13
N LYS A 84 6.20 -12.86 1.20
CA LYS A 84 4.82 -13.36 1.23
C LYS A 84 4.06 -12.84 2.44
N MET A 85 4.69 -12.88 3.62
CA MET A 85 4.10 -12.39 4.86
C MET A 85 3.83 -10.88 4.79
N THR A 86 4.78 -10.09 4.28
CA THR A 86 4.60 -8.63 4.09
C THR A 86 3.46 -8.33 3.11
N ILE A 87 3.37 -9.06 1.98
CA ILE A 87 2.28 -8.89 1.01
C ILE A 87 0.91 -9.15 1.65
N LEU A 88 0.81 -10.18 2.48
CA LEU A 88 -0.44 -10.52 3.15
C LEU A 88 -0.83 -9.52 4.25
N LEU A 89 0.16 -8.89 4.89
CA LEU A 89 -0.08 -7.92 5.97
C LEU A 89 -0.31 -6.50 5.45
N THR A 90 0.26 -6.13 4.31
CA THR A 90 0.13 -4.78 3.74
C THR A 90 -1.33 -4.32 3.57
N PRO A 91 -2.31 -5.16 3.15
CA PRO A 91 -3.70 -4.75 3.04
C PRO A 91 -4.39 -4.42 4.37
N PHE A 92 -3.88 -4.88 5.50
CA PHE A 92 -4.41 -4.50 6.81
C PHE A 92 -4.04 -3.07 7.22
N MET A 93 -3.01 -2.50 6.60
CA MET A 93 -2.66 -1.10 6.78
C MET A 93 -3.70 -0.23 6.10
N SER A 94 -4.25 0.73 6.85
CA SER A 94 -5.24 1.67 6.30
C SER A 94 -4.53 2.74 5.49
N CYS A 95 -4.67 2.68 4.17
CA CYS A 95 -4.10 3.67 3.27
C CYS A 95 -5.04 4.87 3.08
N SER A 96 -4.52 5.97 2.53
CA SER A 96 -5.28 7.20 2.29
C SER A 96 -6.53 6.99 1.42
N ALA A 97 -6.53 6.01 0.53
CA ALA A 97 -7.69 5.68 -0.30
C ALA A 97 -8.85 5.01 0.47
N LYS A 98 -8.57 4.40 1.63
CA LYS A 98 -9.60 3.79 2.48
C LYS A 98 -10.31 4.81 3.36
N LEU A 99 -9.67 5.93 3.69
CA LEU A 99 -10.23 6.96 4.57
C LEU A 99 -11.56 7.53 4.07
N PRO A 100 -11.72 7.90 2.79
CA PRO A 100 -13.02 8.35 2.27
C PRO A 100 -14.11 7.28 2.40
N ILE A 101 -13.77 6.00 2.22
CA ILE A 101 -14.71 4.89 2.37
C ILE A 101 -15.15 4.79 3.83
N TYR A 102 -14.21 4.85 4.77
CA TYR A 102 -14.54 4.86 6.21
C TYR A 102 -15.40 6.07 6.58
N ALA A 103 -15.08 7.25 6.04
CA ALA A 103 -15.87 8.47 6.27
C ALA A 103 -17.32 8.32 5.77
N PHE A 104 -17.50 7.75 4.59
CA PHE A 104 -18.82 7.50 4.03
C PHE A 104 -19.65 6.55 4.89
N PHE A 105 -19.06 5.40 5.28
CA PHE A 105 -19.75 4.43 6.13
C PHE A 105 -20.05 4.98 7.52
N THR A 106 -19.10 5.70 8.13
CA THR A 106 -19.32 6.27 9.46
C THR A 106 -20.37 7.39 9.45
N ALA A 107 -20.41 8.20 8.40
CA ALA A 107 -21.47 9.22 8.24
C ALA A 107 -22.86 8.60 8.05
N ALA A 108 -22.95 7.48 7.32
CA ALA A 108 -24.21 6.80 7.06
C ALA A 108 -24.77 6.07 8.30
N PHE A 109 -23.92 5.35 9.04
CA PHE A 109 -24.35 4.49 10.13
C PHE A 109 -24.17 5.09 11.53
N PHE A 110 -23.21 5.99 11.73
CA PHE A 110 -22.83 6.53 13.04
C PHE A 110 -22.68 8.06 13.03
N PRO A 111 -23.76 8.85 12.76
CA PRO A 111 -23.64 10.30 12.60
C PRO A 111 -23.18 11.02 13.88
N LYS A 112 -23.44 10.45 15.08
CA LYS A 112 -23.05 11.06 16.35
C LYS A 112 -21.63 10.75 16.80
N HIS A 113 -21.06 9.61 16.37
CA HIS A 113 -19.74 9.11 16.82
C HIS A 113 -18.81 8.74 15.66
N GLY A 114 -19.01 9.34 14.49
CA GLY A 114 -18.27 9.01 13.27
C GLY A 114 -16.74 9.05 13.42
N ALA A 115 -16.22 10.08 14.10
CA ALA A 115 -14.79 10.22 14.33
C ALA A 115 -14.22 9.08 15.20
N LEU A 116 -14.93 8.69 16.25
CA LEU A 116 -14.51 7.62 17.15
C LEU A 116 -14.50 6.25 16.43
N VAL A 117 -15.54 6.00 15.63
CA VAL A 117 -15.63 4.77 14.82
C VAL A 117 -14.52 4.71 13.77
N MET A 118 -14.21 5.85 13.13
CA MET A 118 -13.12 5.94 12.15
C MET A 118 -11.76 5.62 12.78
N ILE A 119 -11.48 6.17 13.96
CA ILE A 119 -10.27 5.88 14.74
C ILE A 119 -10.23 4.39 15.12
N ALA A 120 -11.34 3.84 15.60
CA ALA A 120 -11.44 2.43 15.96
C ALA A 120 -11.21 1.49 14.77
N LEU A 121 -11.72 1.81 13.58
CA LEU A 121 -11.48 1.06 12.35
C LEU A 121 -10.01 1.13 11.92
N TYR A 122 -9.39 2.29 12.03
CA TYR A 122 -7.99 2.48 11.67
C TYR A 122 -7.06 1.67 12.57
N PHE A 123 -7.16 1.86 13.88
CA PHE A 123 -6.35 1.11 14.85
C PHE A 123 -6.73 -0.37 14.92
N GLY A 124 -8.01 -0.70 14.76
CA GLY A 124 -8.49 -2.07 14.66
C GLY A 124 -7.86 -2.83 13.50
N GLY A 125 -7.72 -2.19 12.34
CA GLY A 125 -7.02 -2.75 11.18
C GLY A 125 -5.55 -3.09 11.51
N ILE A 126 -4.83 -2.19 12.17
CA ILE A 126 -3.44 -2.41 12.59
C ILE A 126 -3.37 -3.57 13.60
N LEU A 127 -4.26 -3.58 14.59
CA LEU A 127 -4.30 -4.63 15.63
C LEU A 127 -4.56 -6.00 15.00
N ILE A 128 -5.55 -6.11 14.13
CA ILE A 128 -5.85 -7.35 13.40
C ILE A 128 -4.67 -7.77 12.54
N GLY A 129 -3.98 -6.83 11.89
CA GLY A 129 -2.76 -7.09 11.14
C GLY A 129 -1.66 -7.72 12.01
N ILE A 130 -1.43 -7.18 13.21
CA ILE A 130 -0.45 -7.72 14.16
C ILE A 130 -0.85 -9.13 14.65
N LEU A 131 -2.12 -9.34 15.00
CA LEU A 131 -2.63 -10.65 15.41
C LEU A 131 -2.49 -11.68 14.29
N MET A 132 -2.80 -11.28 13.06
CA MET A 132 -2.63 -12.13 11.87
C MET A 132 -1.16 -12.46 11.62
N ALA A 133 -0.25 -11.51 11.80
CA ALA A 133 1.20 -11.75 11.70
C ALA A 133 1.67 -12.78 12.72
N LEU A 134 1.24 -12.67 13.97
CA LEU A 134 1.57 -13.63 15.03
C LEU A 134 1.00 -15.03 14.74
N PHE A 135 -0.24 -15.09 14.27
CA PHE A 135 -0.87 -16.35 13.87
C PHE A 135 -0.12 -17.02 12.73
N MET A 136 0.20 -16.26 11.69
CA MET A 136 0.91 -16.78 10.50
C MET A 136 2.33 -17.20 10.82
N ARG A 137 3.02 -16.51 11.73
CA ARG A 137 4.34 -16.93 12.21
C ARG A 137 4.31 -18.32 12.83
N GLY A 138 3.25 -18.64 13.60
CA GLY A 138 3.12 -19.93 14.27
C GLY A 138 2.70 -21.09 13.37
N THR A 139 1.94 -20.80 12.31
CA THR A 139 1.27 -21.84 11.49
C THR A 139 1.87 -21.99 10.10
N LEU A 140 1.88 -20.93 9.28
CA LEU A 140 2.22 -21.00 7.85
C LEU A 140 3.70 -20.69 7.56
N PHE A 141 4.29 -19.79 8.34
CA PHE A 141 5.64 -19.28 8.08
C PHE A 141 6.58 -19.59 9.24
N GLN A 142 6.80 -20.88 9.49
CA GLN A 142 7.74 -21.34 10.48
C GLN A 142 9.18 -21.03 10.03
N GLY A 143 10.03 -20.59 10.97
CA GLY A 143 11.42 -20.22 10.74
C GLY A 143 11.75 -18.83 11.30
N GLU A 144 13.04 -18.57 11.46
CA GLU A 144 13.51 -17.28 11.93
C GLU A 144 13.56 -16.26 10.79
N ALA A 145 13.27 -15.00 11.12
CA ALA A 145 13.47 -13.88 10.20
C ALA A 145 14.96 -13.78 9.83
N VAL A 146 15.25 -13.58 8.56
CA VAL A 146 16.64 -13.42 8.09
C VAL A 146 17.30 -12.27 8.87
N PRO A 147 18.50 -12.49 9.47
CA PRO A 147 19.15 -11.43 10.21
C PRO A 147 19.42 -10.23 9.32
N PHE A 148 19.12 -9.06 9.85
CA PHE A 148 19.36 -7.80 9.16
C PHE A 148 20.85 -7.46 9.26
N VAL A 149 21.59 -7.86 8.25
CA VAL A 149 22.99 -7.46 8.06
C VAL A 149 23.03 -6.51 6.88
N MET A 150 23.13 -5.24 7.15
CA MET A 150 23.28 -4.22 6.12
C MET A 150 24.21 -3.11 6.63
N GLU A 151 25.20 -2.76 5.85
CA GLU A 151 25.95 -1.54 6.07
C GLU A 151 25.02 -0.35 5.86
N LEU A 152 24.94 0.54 6.85
CA LEU A 152 24.09 1.72 6.77
C LEU A 152 24.68 2.66 5.71
N PRO A 153 23.94 2.96 4.64
CA PRO A 153 24.41 3.89 3.62
C PRO A 153 24.65 5.27 4.25
N ASN A 154 25.70 5.95 3.80
CA ASN A 154 25.95 7.33 4.19
C ASN A 154 24.79 8.21 3.73
N TYR A 155 24.45 9.23 4.51
CA TYR A 155 23.50 10.25 4.07
C TYR A 155 24.00 10.89 2.79
N ARG A 156 23.17 10.83 1.76
CA ARG A 156 23.41 11.54 0.51
C ARG A 156 22.32 12.57 0.29
N MET A 157 22.68 13.72 -0.24
CA MET A 157 21.65 14.62 -0.77
C MET A 157 21.01 13.96 -2.02
N PRO A 158 19.67 13.87 -2.06
CA PRO A 158 18.96 13.27 -3.19
C PRO A 158 19.37 13.97 -4.49
N GLY A 159 19.83 13.20 -5.45
CA GLY A 159 20.17 13.73 -6.77
C GLY A 159 18.90 14.03 -7.57
N ALA A 160 18.67 15.28 -7.97
CA ALA A 160 17.46 15.69 -8.68
C ALA A 160 17.19 14.84 -9.95
N LYS A 161 18.22 14.43 -10.66
CA LYS A 161 18.10 13.52 -11.83
C LYS A 161 17.61 12.13 -11.41
N ASN A 162 18.17 11.55 -10.35
CA ASN A 162 17.79 10.22 -9.88
C ASN A 162 16.34 10.19 -9.38
N VAL A 163 15.98 11.20 -8.57
CA VAL A 163 14.60 11.35 -8.08
C VAL A 163 13.62 11.52 -9.24
N GLY A 164 13.97 12.32 -10.26
CA GLY A 164 13.15 12.52 -11.44
C GLY A 164 12.95 11.23 -12.27
N HIS A 165 14.01 10.46 -12.52
CA HIS A 165 13.90 9.18 -13.22
C HIS A 165 13.09 8.16 -12.43
N LEU A 166 13.37 8.03 -11.14
CA LEU A 166 12.66 7.10 -10.25
C LEU A 166 11.16 7.43 -10.18
N LEU A 167 10.85 8.73 -10.09
CA LEU A 167 9.47 9.22 -10.09
C LEU A 167 8.75 8.90 -11.40
N TRP A 168 9.41 9.14 -12.53
CA TRP A 168 8.85 8.85 -13.84
C TRP A 168 8.59 7.35 -14.05
N ASP A 169 9.56 6.51 -13.71
CA ASP A 169 9.43 5.06 -13.86
C ASP A 169 8.32 4.50 -12.97
N LYS A 170 8.27 4.92 -11.69
CA LYS A 170 7.21 4.50 -10.76
C LYS A 170 5.84 5.02 -11.18
N ALA A 171 5.74 6.27 -11.64
CA ALA A 171 4.48 6.85 -12.12
C ALA A 171 3.99 6.16 -13.41
N LYS A 172 4.89 5.88 -14.34
CA LYS A 172 4.58 5.16 -15.58
C LYS A 172 4.10 3.74 -15.31
N ASP A 173 4.82 2.99 -14.47
CA ASP A 173 4.45 1.63 -14.07
C ASP A 173 3.08 1.60 -13.37
N PHE A 174 2.84 2.57 -12.49
CA PHE A 174 1.56 2.69 -11.81
C PHE A 174 0.43 3.00 -12.80
N LEU A 175 0.62 3.97 -13.69
CA LEU A 175 -0.37 4.35 -14.71
C LEU A 175 -0.74 3.16 -15.59
N GLN A 176 0.24 2.42 -16.10
CA GLN A 176 -0.02 1.26 -16.94
C GLN A 176 -0.83 0.19 -16.22
N ARG A 177 -0.45 -0.14 -14.98
CA ARG A 177 -1.15 -1.16 -14.19
C ARG A 177 -2.52 -0.69 -13.71
N ALA A 178 -2.60 0.53 -13.19
CA ALA A 178 -3.85 1.10 -12.71
C ALA A 178 -4.85 1.25 -13.86
N PHE A 179 -4.42 1.77 -15.00
CA PHE A 179 -5.27 1.91 -16.18
C PHE A 179 -5.84 0.55 -16.61
N THR A 180 -4.99 -0.47 -16.73
CA THR A 180 -5.44 -1.81 -17.14
C THR A 180 -6.43 -2.42 -16.14
N VAL A 181 -6.09 -2.39 -14.84
CA VAL A 181 -6.92 -3.01 -13.80
C VAL A 181 -8.22 -2.25 -13.59
N ILE A 182 -8.16 -0.92 -13.50
CA ILE A 182 -9.35 -0.09 -13.28
C ILE A 182 -10.26 -0.11 -14.51
N PHE A 183 -9.70 -0.06 -15.72
CA PHE A 183 -10.47 -0.15 -16.94
C PHE A 183 -11.20 -1.50 -17.06
N MET A 184 -10.50 -2.60 -16.79
CA MET A 184 -11.12 -3.92 -16.78
C MET A 184 -12.18 -4.06 -15.70
N ALA A 185 -11.91 -3.57 -14.49
CA ALA A 185 -12.89 -3.59 -13.40
C ALA A 185 -14.12 -2.74 -13.72
N THR A 186 -13.93 -1.56 -14.29
CA THR A 186 -15.04 -0.67 -14.71
C THR A 186 -15.89 -1.33 -15.80
N LEU A 187 -15.26 -2.00 -16.78
CA LEU A 187 -15.98 -2.76 -17.81
C LEU A 187 -16.80 -3.89 -17.20
N VAL A 188 -16.23 -4.65 -16.28
CA VAL A 188 -16.94 -5.76 -15.61
C VAL A 188 -18.12 -5.23 -14.79
N ILE A 189 -17.91 -4.17 -14.01
CA ILE A 189 -18.98 -3.56 -13.21
C ILE A 189 -20.08 -3.00 -14.13
N TRP A 190 -19.71 -2.31 -15.20
CA TRP A 190 -20.67 -1.80 -16.18
C TRP A 190 -21.48 -2.94 -16.82
N PHE A 191 -20.81 -4.03 -17.21
CA PHE A 191 -21.47 -5.21 -17.76
C PHE A 191 -22.47 -5.82 -16.76
N LEU A 192 -22.08 -5.98 -15.49
CA LEU A 192 -22.94 -6.48 -14.43
C LEU A 192 -24.12 -5.56 -14.11
N GLN A 193 -23.95 -4.25 -14.24
CA GLN A 193 -25.01 -3.26 -14.02
C GLN A 193 -25.98 -3.17 -15.20
N THR A 194 -25.49 -3.41 -16.43
CA THR A 194 -26.29 -3.28 -17.65
C THR A 194 -27.04 -4.57 -17.98
N PHE A 195 -26.42 -5.70 -17.69
CA PHE A 195 -27.03 -7.01 -17.87
C PHE A 195 -27.48 -7.55 -16.52
N ASP A 196 -28.75 -7.38 -16.21
CA ASP A 196 -29.39 -8.03 -15.07
C ASP A 196 -29.44 -9.56 -15.32
N LEU A 197 -29.53 -10.36 -14.25
CA LEU A 197 -29.52 -11.82 -14.29
C LEU A 197 -30.57 -12.43 -15.25
N HIS A 198 -31.48 -11.61 -15.79
CA HIS A 198 -32.53 -12.02 -16.74
C HIS A 198 -32.28 -11.56 -18.19
N LEU A 199 -31.07 -11.06 -18.56
CA LEU A 199 -30.74 -10.75 -19.96
C LEU A 199 -31.79 -9.85 -20.69
N ASN A 200 -32.39 -8.91 -19.98
CA ASN A 200 -33.34 -7.99 -20.56
C ASN A 200 -32.80 -6.58 -20.61
#